data_1551ca348f909ef658b7648574c611e9
#
_entry.id   1551ca348f909ef658b7648574c611e9
#
_cell.length_a   1.000
_cell.length_b   1.000
_cell.length_c   1.000
_cell.angle_alpha   90.00
_cell.angle_beta   90.00
_cell.angle_gamma   90.00
#
_symmetry.space_group_name_H-M   'P 1'
#
loop_
_entity.id
_entity.type
_entity.pdbx_description
1 polymer ?
#
loop_
_entity_poly.entity_id
_entity_poly.type
_entity_poly.pdbx_seq_one_letter_code
_entity_poly.pdbx_strand_id
1 'polypeptide(L)'
;MSKTVAKSKAKPSPKSVSKPSETVLKRDVQNMRTELADRLLALRAKHDLSQARLAELAGVDRKTINRIENGHFSPALDTLVRLSSALAVTPANLLKV
;
A
#
# COMPACT_ATOMS: atom_id res chain seq x y z
N MET A 1 32.23 -1.05 1.46
CA MET A 1 31.67 -0.88 1.44
C MET A 1 30.96 -0.47 1.15
N SER A 2 30.89 -0.47 1.30
CA SER A 2 30.04 -0.10 1.23
C SER A 2 29.23 0.27 0.92
N LYS A 3 29.25 0.26 1.02
CA LYS A 3 28.41 0.55 0.91
C LYS A 3 27.73 1.13 0.54
N THR A 4 28.08 1.21 0.49
CA THR A 4 27.39 1.85 0.34
C THR A 4 26.66 2.18 -0.41
N VAL A 5 26.92 2.08 -0.69
CA VAL A 5 26.21 2.37 -1.17
C VAL A 5 25.34 2.62 -1.67
N ALA A 6 25.09 2.53 -1.60
CA ALA A 6 24.16 2.77 -1.79
C ALA A 6 23.41 3.30 -2.00
N LYS A 7 23.42 3.50 -1.80
CA LYS A 7 22.60 3.96 -1.73
C LYS A 7 22.15 4.67 -2.33
N SER A 8 22.54 4.95 -2.49
CA SER A 8 22.10 5.66 -2.92
C SER A 8 21.59 5.79 -3.98
N LYS A 9 21.38 5.60 -4.39
CA LYS A 9 20.86 5.64 -5.22
C LYS A 9 19.99 6.12 -5.62
N ALA A 10 19.78 6.34 -5.52
CA ALA A 10 18.99 6.76 -5.81
C ALA A 10 18.22 7.62 -5.99
N LYS A 11 18.08 8.22 -5.74
CA LYS A 11 17.33 9.01 -5.81
C LYS A 11 17.62 10.19 -6.10
N PRO A 12 17.22 10.68 -6.51
CA PRO A 12 17.39 11.75 -6.98
C PRO A 12 17.55 12.74 -6.13
N SER A 13 17.94 13.21 -5.96
CA SER A 13 18.11 14.02 -5.33
C SER A 13 17.93 15.03 -5.18
N PRO A 14 17.67 15.29 -4.84
CA PRO A 14 17.26 16.27 -4.61
C PRO A 14 17.90 17.08 -3.90
N LYS A 15 18.65 17.60 -4.34
CA LYS A 15 19.25 18.41 -3.79
C LYS A 15 18.48 19.34 -3.16
N SER A 16 17.45 19.52 -3.51
CA SER A 16 16.60 20.46 -2.86
C SER A 16 15.29 19.83 -2.55
N VAL A 17 14.82 20.09 -1.37
CA VAL A 17 13.46 19.71 -0.98
C VAL A 17 12.57 20.86 -1.39
N SER A 18 11.59 20.58 -2.21
CA SER A 18 10.67 21.60 -2.67
C SER A 18 9.25 21.10 -2.55
N LYS A 19 8.31 22.04 -2.54
CA LYS A 19 6.91 21.70 -2.45
C LYS A 19 6.43 21.10 -3.76
N PRO A 20 5.92 19.86 -3.76
CA PRO A 20 5.42 19.26 -5.00
C PRO A 20 4.11 19.91 -5.42
N SER A 21 3.77 19.83 -6.70
CA SER A 21 2.49 20.35 -7.18
C SER A 21 1.35 19.46 -6.70
N GLU A 22 0.18 20.07 -6.51
CA GLU A 22 -1.00 19.32 -6.10
C GLU A 22 -1.43 18.31 -7.17
N THR A 23 -1.23 18.66 -8.44
CA THR A 23 -1.58 17.75 -9.53
C THR A 23 -0.74 16.48 -9.46
N VAL A 24 0.56 16.62 -9.22
CA VAL A 24 1.46 15.48 -9.09
C VAL A 24 1.09 14.64 -7.87
N LEU A 25 0.80 15.30 -6.74
CA LEU A 25 0.42 14.59 -5.53
C LEU A 25 -0.86 13.77 -5.72
N LYS A 26 -1.86 14.37 -6.34
CA LYS A 26 -3.13 13.66 -6.58
C LYS A 26 -2.92 12.44 -7.46
N ARG A 27 -2.10 12.60 -8.51
CA ARG A 27 -1.79 11.49 -9.40
C ARG A 27 -1.06 10.38 -8.66
N ASP A 28 -0.06 10.74 -7.86
CA ASP A 28 0.75 9.76 -7.15
C ASP A 28 -0.07 9.01 -6.11
N VAL A 29 -0.93 9.72 -5.39
CA VAL A 29 -1.83 9.08 -4.41
C VAL A 29 -2.76 8.11 -5.12
N GLN A 30 -3.36 8.54 -6.24
CA GLN A 30 -4.29 7.67 -6.97
C GLN A 30 -3.59 6.44 -7.53
N ASN A 31 -2.36 6.59 -8.01
CA ASN A 31 -1.58 5.46 -8.49
C ASN A 31 -1.33 4.46 -7.36
N MET A 32 -0.98 4.93 -6.17
CA MET A 32 -0.77 4.04 -5.04
C MET A 32 -2.06 3.35 -4.60
N ARG A 33 -3.19 4.07 -4.64
CA ARG A 33 -4.47 3.47 -4.31
C ARG A 33 -4.82 2.34 -5.26
N THR A 34 -4.56 2.54 -6.55
CA THR A 34 -4.84 1.54 -7.57
C THR A 34 -3.95 0.31 -7.39
N GLU A 35 -2.66 0.53 -7.14
CA GLU A 35 -1.74 -0.57 -6.90
C GLU A 35 -2.10 -1.35 -5.65
N LEU A 36 -2.48 -0.65 -4.60
CA LEU A 36 -2.92 -1.30 -3.36
C LEU A 36 -4.17 -2.13 -3.60
N ALA A 37 -5.13 -1.58 -4.35
CA ALA A 37 -6.36 -2.31 -4.67
C ALA A 37 -6.06 -3.61 -5.41
N ASP A 38 -5.23 -3.52 -6.44
CA ASP A 38 -4.86 -4.69 -7.25
C ASP A 38 -4.11 -5.71 -6.41
N ARG A 39 -3.19 -5.23 -5.57
CA ARG A 39 -2.40 -6.12 -4.73
C ARG A 39 -3.25 -6.83 -3.70
N LEU A 40 -4.18 -6.10 -3.09
CA LEU A 40 -5.07 -6.69 -2.09
C LEU A 40 -5.97 -7.76 -2.69
N LEU A 41 -6.53 -7.48 -3.88
CA LEU A 41 -7.33 -8.46 -4.60
C LEU A 41 -6.51 -9.71 -4.90
N ALA A 42 -5.28 -9.53 -5.39
CA ALA A 42 -4.41 -10.66 -5.75
C ALA A 42 -4.06 -11.50 -4.51
N LEU A 43 -3.77 -10.85 -3.39
CA LEU A 43 -3.43 -11.57 -2.17
C LEU A 43 -4.64 -12.30 -1.59
N ARG A 44 -5.82 -11.68 -1.64
CA ARG A 44 -7.03 -12.38 -1.21
C ARG A 44 -7.29 -13.62 -2.05
N ALA A 45 -7.15 -13.48 -3.36
CA ALA A 45 -7.34 -14.61 -4.26
C ALA A 45 -6.34 -15.72 -3.98
N LYS A 46 -5.08 -15.34 -3.73
CA LYS A 46 -4.02 -16.30 -3.44
C LYS A 46 -4.35 -17.12 -2.19
N HIS A 47 -4.92 -16.47 -1.18
CA HIS A 47 -5.26 -17.12 0.08
C HIS A 47 -6.71 -17.63 0.11
N ASP A 48 -7.43 -17.49 -0.99
CA ASP A 48 -8.81 -17.94 -1.10
C ASP A 48 -9.70 -17.35 -0.01
N LEU A 49 -9.56 -16.03 0.19
CA LEU A 49 -10.29 -15.32 1.23
C LEU A 49 -11.35 -14.41 0.63
N SER A 50 -12.54 -14.44 1.22
CA SER A 50 -13.57 -13.45 0.93
C SER A 50 -13.21 -12.14 1.60
N GLN A 51 -13.84 -11.04 1.19
CA GLN A 51 -13.68 -9.76 1.88
C GLN A 51 -14.06 -9.88 3.35
N ALA A 52 -15.18 -10.57 3.63
CA ALA A 52 -15.64 -10.73 5.00
C ALA A 52 -14.65 -11.52 5.85
N ARG A 53 -14.08 -12.58 5.29
CA ARG A 53 -13.12 -13.39 6.04
C ARG A 53 -11.83 -12.63 6.30
N LEU A 54 -11.33 -11.91 5.30
CA LEU A 54 -10.14 -11.09 5.50
C LEU A 54 -10.40 -10.01 6.56
N ALA A 55 -11.57 -9.38 6.51
CA ALA A 55 -11.94 -8.37 7.51
C ALA A 55 -11.90 -8.96 8.91
N GLU A 56 -12.45 -10.15 9.07
CA GLU A 56 -12.46 -10.85 10.35
C GLU A 56 -11.05 -11.15 10.84
N LEU A 57 -10.21 -11.68 9.96
CA LEU A 57 -8.83 -12.03 10.32
C LEU A 57 -8.00 -10.78 10.67
N ALA A 58 -8.20 -9.71 9.94
CA ALA A 58 -7.43 -8.48 10.15
C ALA A 58 -7.99 -7.60 11.26
N GLY A 59 -9.21 -7.86 11.69
CA GLY A 59 -9.85 -7.02 12.69
C GLY A 59 -10.24 -5.67 12.13
N VAL A 60 -10.68 -5.62 10.87
CA VAL A 60 -11.15 -4.40 10.23
C VAL A 60 -12.56 -4.61 9.70
N ASP A 61 -13.22 -3.52 9.34
CA ASP A 61 -14.56 -3.56 8.78
C ASP A 61 -14.50 -4.03 7.33
N ARG A 62 -15.43 -4.90 6.93
CA ARG A 62 -15.52 -5.36 5.55
C ARG A 62 -15.67 -4.19 4.58
N LYS A 63 -16.39 -3.14 4.99
CA LYS A 63 -16.55 -1.95 4.15
C LYS A 63 -15.20 -1.30 3.84
N THR A 64 -14.28 -1.34 4.79
CA THR A 64 -12.94 -0.79 4.59
C THR A 64 -12.23 -1.54 3.49
N ILE A 65 -12.30 -2.88 3.52
CA ILE A 65 -11.67 -3.69 2.48
C ILE A 65 -12.28 -3.39 1.12
N ASN A 66 -13.61 -3.30 1.07
CA ASN A 66 -14.30 -2.99 -0.17
C ASN A 66 -13.87 -1.63 -0.73
N ARG A 67 -13.75 -0.62 0.11
CA ARG A 67 -13.31 0.72 -0.31
C ARG A 67 -11.89 0.69 -0.85
N ILE A 68 -11.00 -0.04 -0.19
CA ILE A 68 -9.61 -0.16 -0.66
C ILE A 68 -9.60 -0.82 -2.05
N GLU A 69 -10.34 -1.90 -2.21
CA GLU A 69 -10.36 -2.65 -3.46
C GLU A 69 -11.01 -1.89 -4.61
N ASN A 70 -11.83 -0.88 -4.30
CA ASN A 70 -12.38 -0.01 -5.33
C ASN A 70 -11.37 1.01 -5.86
N GLY A 71 -10.23 1.16 -5.20
CA GLY A 71 -9.14 1.98 -5.71
C GLY A 71 -9.28 3.48 -5.47
N HIS A 72 -10.21 3.89 -4.60
CA HIS A 72 -10.44 5.31 -4.33
C HIS A 72 -10.30 5.70 -2.87
N PHE A 73 -9.72 4.85 -2.07
CA PHE A 73 -9.66 5.06 -0.63
C PHE A 73 -8.22 4.95 -0.14
N SER A 74 -7.86 5.85 0.77
CA SER A 74 -6.55 5.84 1.42
C SER A 74 -6.72 5.28 2.83
N PRO A 75 -6.31 4.03 3.06
CA PRO A 75 -6.47 3.44 4.39
C PRO A 75 -5.51 4.05 5.40
N ALA A 76 -5.88 3.98 6.66
CA ALA A 76 -5.01 4.38 7.75
C ALA A 76 -3.83 3.39 7.84
N LEU A 77 -2.75 3.86 8.44
CA LEU A 77 -1.54 3.04 8.57
C LEU A 77 -1.80 1.76 9.35
N ASP A 78 -2.53 1.84 10.46
CA ASP A 78 -2.82 0.65 11.25
C ASP A 78 -3.69 -0.34 10.49
N THR A 79 -4.58 0.13 9.61
CA THR A 79 -5.34 -0.77 8.73
C THR A 79 -4.39 -1.52 7.80
N LEU A 80 -3.40 -0.83 7.23
CA LEU A 80 -2.41 -1.47 6.36
C LEU A 80 -1.62 -2.53 7.10
N VAL A 81 -1.20 -2.25 8.33
CA VAL A 81 -0.47 -3.22 9.13
C VAL A 81 -1.34 -4.44 9.44
N ARG A 82 -2.60 -4.22 9.80
CA ARG A 82 -3.52 -5.33 10.09
C ARG A 82 -3.73 -6.22 8.87
N LEU A 83 -3.95 -5.60 7.71
CA LEU A 83 -4.16 -6.36 6.47
C LEU A 83 -2.92 -7.15 6.07
N SER A 84 -1.75 -6.52 6.13
CA SER A 84 -0.51 -7.18 5.76
C SER A 84 -0.23 -8.36 6.70
N SER A 85 -0.49 -8.18 7.99
CA SER A 85 -0.31 -9.26 8.95
C SER A 85 -1.23 -10.43 8.67
N ALA A 86 -2.51 -10.15 8.37
CA ALA A 86 -3.48 -11.20 8.07
C ALA A 86 -3.11 -11.94 6.78
N LEU A 87 -2.47 -11.27 5.84
CA LEU A 87 -2.09 -11.87 4.56
C LEU A 87 -0.66 -12.42 4.56
N ALA A 88 0.02 -12.37 5.71
CA ALA A 88 1.37 -12.89 5.87
C ALA A 88 2.37 -12.22 4.93
N VAL A 89 2.23 -10.92 4.73
CA VAL A 89 3.18 -10.11 3.98
C VAL A 89 3.58 -8.90 4.82
N THR A 90 4.65 -8.23 4.43
CA THR A 90 5.03 -6.98 5.07
C THR A 90 4.16 -5.84 4.54
N PRO A 91 3.99 -4.75 5.31
CA PRO A 91 3.29 -3.59 4.79
C PRO A 91 3.94 -3.04 3.51
N ALA A 92 5.27 -3.07 3.43
CA ALA A 92 5.97 -2.64 2.22
C ALA A 92 5.59 -3.51 1.03
N ASN A 93 5.51 -4.82 1.23
CA ASN A 93 5.12 -5.74 0.17
C ASN A 93 3.66 -5.49 -0.25
N LEU A 94 2.79 -5.22 0.71
CA LEU A 94 1.39 -4.92 0.40
C LEU A 94 1.28 -3.66 -0.47
N LEU A 95 2.11 -2.66 -0.20
CA LEU A 95 2.12 -1.42 -0.97
C LEU A 95 3.00 -1.50 -2.21
N LYS A 96 3.77 -2.57 -2.36
CA LYS A 96 4.70 -2.76 -3.48
C LYS A 96 5.78 -1.67 -3.51
N VAL A 97 6.29 -1.33 -2.37
CA VAL A 97 7.39 -0.37 -2.28
C VAL A 97 8.68 -1.02 -1.82
#